data_06985235fac7c7d4dc1dbb761bd3ee7e
#
_entry.id   06985235fac7c7d4dc1dbb761bd3ee7e
#
_cell.length_a   1.000
_cell.length_b   1.000
_cell.length_c   1.000
_cell.angle_alpha   90.00
_cell.angle_beta   90.00
_cell.angle_gamma   90.00
#
_symmetry.space_group_name_H-M   'P 1'
#
loop_
_entity.id
_entity.type
_entity.pdbx_description
1 polymer ?
#
loop_
_entity_poly.entity_id
_entity_poly.type
_entity_poly.pdbx_seq_one_letter_code
_entity_poly.pdbx_strand_id
1 'polypeptide(L)' 'MVKTKKKTVRIKYGDRMYVVEFDVFGSFELYGFTHDDNLFLINNEDKIRREIKDRYEDN' A
#
# COMPACT_ATOMS: atom_id res chain seq x y z
N MET A 1 13.99 -5.45 24.04
CA MET A 1 14.09 -5.22 22.61
C MET A 1 12.73 -5.02 21.99
N VAL A 2 12.60 -3.97 21.23
CA VAL A 2 11.34 -3.64 20.61
C VAL A 2 11.26 -4.30 19.26
N LYS A 3 10.19 -5.00 19.04
CA LYS A 3 9.95 -5.58 17.75
C LYS A 3 8.89 -4.81 17.03
N THR A 4 9.24 -4.31 15.88
CA THR A 4 8.28 -3.64 15.06
C THR A 4 7.59 -4.68 14.22
N LYS A 5 6.31 -4.81 14.40
CA LYS A 5 5.57 -5.75 13.60
C LYS A 5 5.00 -5.02 12.41
N LYS A 6 5.38 -5.48 11.24
CA LYS A 6 4.87 -4.94 10.01
C LYS A 6 3.97 -5.97 9.38
N LYS A 7 2.85 -5.50 8.89
CA LYS A 7 1.91 -6.37 8.20
C LYS A 7 1.95 -6.05 6.73
N THR A 8 2.17 -7.06 5.93
CA THR A 8 2.25 -6.90 4.49
C THR A 8 1.07 -7.57 3.84
N VAL A 9 0.38 -6.84 2.99
CA VAL A 9 -0.74 -7.40 2.23
C VAL A 9 -0.59 -7.04 0.78
N ARG A 10 -1.20 -7.84 -0.08
CA ARG A 10 -1.22 -7.58 -1.50
C ARG A 10 -2.60 -7.09 -1.87
N ILE A 11 -2.65 -6.05 -2.66
CA ILE A 11 -3.92 -5.53 -3.13
C ILE A 11 -3.89 -5.45 -4.63
N LYS A 12 -5.08 -5.45 -5.20
CA LYS A 12 -5.24 -5.31 -6.63
C LYS A 12 -5.93 -3.98 -6.89
N TYR A 13 -5.32 -3.17 -7.71
CA TYR A 13 -5.87 -1.90 -8.08
C TYR A 13 -5.99 -1.87 -9.61
N GLY A 14 -7.20 -2.05 -10.11
CA GLY A 14 -7.39 -2.21 -11.52
C GLY A 14 -6.74 -3.50 -11.98
N ASP A 15 -5.86 -3.40 -12.94
CA ASP A 15 -5.13 -4.56 -13.46
C ASP A 15 -3.77 -4.71 -12.83
N ARG A 16 -3.46 -3.92 -11.82
CA ARG A 16 -2.13 -3.89 -11.24
C ARG A 16 -2.16 -4.40 -9.83
N MET A 17 -1.05 -5.01 -9.43
CA MET A 17 -0.92 -5.53 -8.08
C MET A 17 0.08 -4.68 -7.33
N TYR A 18 -0.22 -4.42 -6.07
CA TYR A 18 0.67 -3.65 -5.22
C TYR A 18 0.81 -4.33 -3.89
N VAL A 19 1.93 -4.07 -3.25
CA VAL A 19 2.18 -4.55 -1.90
C VAL A 19 2.04 -3.38 -0.97
N VAL A 20 1.27 -3.56 0.09
CA VAL A 20 1.08 -2.54 1.10
C VAL A 20 1.71 -3.05 2.39
N GLU A 21 2.62 -2.28 2.92
CA GLU A 21 3.28 -2.63 4.16
C GLU A 21 2.84 -1.66 5.24
N PHE A 22 2.14 -2.17 6.23
CA PHE A 22 1.65 -1.35 7.34
C PHE A 22 2.63 -1.44 8.50
N ASP A 23 2.84 -0.33 9.18
CA ASP A 23 3.64 -0.36 10.38
C ASP A 23 2.74 -0.31 11.61
N VAL A 24 3.37 -0.29 12.78
CA VAL A 24 2.59 -0.36 14.01
C VAL A 24 1.88 0.94 14.34
N PHE A 25 2.23 2.00 13.64
CA PHE A 25 1.61 3.30 13.89
C PHE A 25 0.46 3.61 12.96
N GLY A 26 0.14 2.70 12.07
CA GLY A 26 -0.95 2.89 11.15
C GLY A 26 -0.54 3.51 9.82
N SER A 27 0.71 3.83 9.67
CA SER A 27 1.20 4.31 8.39
C SER A 27 1.47 3.14 7.46
N PHE A 28 1.52 3.40 6.17
CA PHE A 28 1.78 2.33 5.25
C PHE A 28 2.61 2.82 4.08
N GLU A 29 3.28 1.87 3.44
CA GLU A 29 4.05 2.12 2.25
C GLU A 29 3.48 1.28 1.12
N LEU A 30 3.65 1.78 -0.09
CA LEU A 30 3.15 1.10 -1.28
C LEU A 30 4.30 0.75 -2.18
N TYR A 31 4.24 -0.45 -2.74
CA TYR A 31 5.26 -0.91 -3.67
C TYR A 31 4.60 -1.59 -4.84
N GLY A 32 5.08 -1.31 -6.03
CA GLY A 32 4.63 -2.02 -7.21
C GLY A 32 5.52 -3.22 -7.47
N PHE A 33 5.02 -4.15 -8.25
CA PHE A 33 5.78 -5.34 -8.59
C PHE A 33 6.76 -5.11 -9.72
N THR A 34 6.42 -4.21 -10.62
CA THR A 34 7.28 -3.94 -11.77
C THR A 34 7.58 -2.45 -11.81
N HIS A 35 8.55 -2.10 -12.65
CA HIS A 35 8.88 -0.70 -12.82
C HIS A 35 7.67 0.10 -13.32
N ASP A 36 6.91 -0.50 -14.21
CA ASP A 36 5.73 0.15 -14.76
C ASP A 36 4.68 0.37 -13.69
N ASP A 37 4.52 -0.59 -12.81
CA ASP A 37 3.58 -0.45 -11.70
C ASP A 37 4.00 0.68 -10.78
N ASN A 38 5.30 0.83 -10.55
CA ASN A 38 5.79 1.90 -9.70
C ASN A 38 5.58 3.26 -10.33
N LEU A 39 5.72 3.35 -11.65
CA LEU A 39 5.46 4.60 -12.33
C LEU A 39 3.99 4.98 -12.21
N PHE A 40 3.12 4.01 -12.38
CA PHE A 40 1.69 4.27 -12.23
C PHE A 40 1.38 4.71 -10.80
N LEU A 41 2.03 4.09 -9.83
CA LEU A 41 1.85 4.44 -8.44
C LEU A 41 2.24 5.90 -8.19
N ILE A 42 3.39 6.31 -8.70
CA ILE A 42 3.87 7.67 -8.49
C ILE A 42 2.87 8.67 -9.07
N ASN A 43 2.33 8.37 -10.24
CA ASN A 43 1.41 9.28 -10.89
C ASN A 43 0.03 9.30 -10.26
N ASN A 44 -0.32 8.28 -9.51
CA ASN A 44 -1.66 8.16 -8.93
C ASN A 44 -1.62 7.88 -7.44
N GLU A 45 -0.56 8.27 -6.79
CA GLU A 45 -0.32 7.88 -5.41
C GLU A 45 -1.45 8.31 -4.50
N ASP A 46 -1.94 9.53 -4.64
CA ASP A 46 -2.99 10.03 -3.77
C ASP A 46 -4.26 9.19 -3.89
N LYS A 47 -4.60 8.83 -5.11
CA LYS A 47 -5.81 8.04 -5.32
C LYS A 47 -5.67 6.65 -4.74
N ILE A 48 -4.53 6.03 -4.95
CA ILE A 48 -4.32 4.68 -4.47
C ILE A 48 -4.26 4.66 -2.96
N ARG A 49 -3.58 5.63 -2.36
CA ARG A 49 -3.51 5.70 -0.92
C ARG A 49 -4.87 5.91 -0.29
N ARG A 50 -5.68 6.75 -0.91
CA ARG A 50 -7.02 7.01 -0.39
C ARG A 50 -7.87 5.75 -0.42
N GLU A 51 -7.76 5.00 -1.49
CA GLU A 51 -8.53 3.78 -1.59
C GLU A 51 -8.10 2.75 -0.55
N ILE A 52 -6.81 2.65 -0.31
CA ILE A 52 -6.31 1.74 0.69
C ILE A 52 -6.77 2.15 2.08
N LYS A 53 -6.73 3.43 2.37
CA LYS A 53 -7.22 3.92 3.64
C LYS A 53 -8.68 3.57 3.84
N ASP A 54 -9.48 3.76 2.82
CA ASP A 54 -10.89 3.42 2.92
C ASP A 54 -11.11 1.97 3.22
N ARG A 55 -10.31 1.10 2.62
CA ARG A 55 -10.48 -0.33 2.78
C ARG A 55 -10.03 -0.82 4.14
N TYR A 56 -8.97 -0.25 4.68
CA TYR A 56 -8.32 -0.80 5.85
C TYR A 56 -8.49 0.02 7.10
N GLU A 57 -8.85 1.27 6.96
CA GLU A 57 -9.09 2.09 8.13
C GLU A 57 -10.53 2.02 8.60
N ASP A 58 -11.36 1.60 7.73
CA ASP A 58 -12.78 1.61 8.00
C ASP A 58 -13.15 0.38 8.80
N ASN A 59 -13.14 0.52 10.06
CA ASN A 59 -13.57 -0.55 10.93
C ASN A 59 -14.36 -0.04 12.03
#